data_2ed4aae188b43ce32bb20e646b579517
#
_entry.id   2ed4aae188b43ce32bb20e646b579517
#
_cell.length_a   1.000
_cell.length_b   1.000
_cell.length_c   1.000
_cell.angle_alpha   90.00
_cell.angle_beta   90.00
_cell.angle_gamma   90.00
#
_symmetry.space_group_name_H-M   'P 1'
#
loop_
_entity.id
_entity.type
_entity.pdbx_description
1 polymer ?
#
loop_
_entity_poly.entity_id
_entity_poly.type
_entity_poly.pdbx_seq_one_letter_code
_entity_poly.pdbx_strand_id
1 'polypeptide(L)'
;MQYKIKIRDSTTPELLDSFFEHAWTYRKPVKFVIDVTECKRVSLGRILSMKGVLDKHRPNSRRYIDHSEVIVRSRWARRLLSIGLGIIRTERPVYISTPT
;
A
#
# COMPACT_ATOMS: atom_id res chain seq x y z
N MET A 1 12.42 10.62 -2.50
CA MET A 1 12.91 9.34 -1.92
C MET A 1 11.96 8.24 -2.30
N GLN A 2 12.47 7.07 -2.57
CA GLN A 2 11.66 5.89 -2.83
C GLN A 2 11.74 4.95 -1.63
N TYR A 3 10.59 4.48 -1.15
CA TYR A 3 10.50 3.55 -0.03
C TYR A 3 9.78 2.29 -0.49
N LYS A 4 10.51 1.17 -0.52
CA LYS A 4 9.97 -0.10 -1.00
C LYS A 4 9.48 -0.95 0.17
N ILE A 5 8.23 -1.38 0.07
CA ILE A 5 7.60 -2.27 1.05
C ILE A 5 7.22 -3.57 0.34
N LYS A 6 7.63 -4.69 0.92
CA LYS A 6 7.26 -6.01 0.41
C LYS A 6 6.19 -6.61 1.32
N ILE A 7 5.03 -6.89 0.75
CA ILE A 7 3.91 -7.47 1.48
C ILE A 7 3.80 -8.95 1.12
N ARG A 8 3.68 -9.78 2.14
CA ARG A 8 3.53 -11.24 2.02
C ARG A 8 2.23 -11.67 2.69
N ASP A 9 1.87 -12.93 2.53
CA ASP A 9 0.68 -13.48 3.20
C ASP A 9 0.74 -13.38 4.71
N SER A 10 1.96 -13.35 5.27
CA SER A 10 2.20 -13.21 6.71
C SER A 10 2.23 -11.76 7.20
N THR A 11 2.20 -10.78 6.31
CA THR A 11 2.25 -9.37 6.70
C THR A 11 0.95 -8.98 7.41
N THR A 12 1.10 -8.41 8.60
CA THR A 12 -0.03 -7.96 9.42
C THR A 12 -0.26 -6.45 9.26
N PRO A 13 -1.45 -5.94 9.62
CA PRO A 13 -1.66 -4.50 9.67
C PRO A 13 -0.66 -3.78 10.58
N GLU A 14 -0.27 -4.39 11.69
CA GLU A 14 0.71 -3.83 12.61
C GLU A 14 2.09 -3.68 11.97
N LEU A 15 2.49 -4.65 11.15
CA LEU A 15 3.75 -4.57 10.43
C LEU A 15 3.71 -3.47 9.38
N LEU A 16 2.59 -3.34 8.65
CA LEU A 16 2.41 -2.25 7.69
C LEU A 16 2.48 -0.89 8.38
N ASP A 17 1.84 -0.77 9.54
CA ASP A 17 1.91 0.43 10.37
C ASP A 17 3.38 0.80 10.70
N SER A 18 4.19 -0.19 11.06
CA SER A 18 5.62 0.01 11.34
C SER A 18 6.38 0.54 10.13
N PHE A 19 6.07 0.04 8.93
CA PHE A 19 6.71 0.54 7.71
C PHE A 19 6.37 2.02 7.47
N PHE A 20 5.12 2.43 7.66
CA PHE A 20 4.74 3.82 7.51
C PHE A 20 5.43 4.70 8.56
N GLU A 21 5.41 4.30 9.83
CA GLU A 21 6.11 5.03 10.89
C GLU A 21 7.58 5.25 10.56
N HIS A 22 8.24 4.22 10.07
CA HIS A 22 9.64 4.31 9.67
C HIS A 22 9.86 5.27 8.52
N ALA A 23 8.97 5.23 7.51
CA ALA A 23 9.09 6.12 6.35
C ALA A 23 9.01 7.60 6.74
N TRP A 24 8.16 7.95 7.69
CA TRP A 24 8.00 9.34 8.13
C TRP A 24 9.22 9.88 8.88
N THR A 25 10.07 9.01 9.42
CA THR A 25 11.27 9.46 10.13
C THR A 25 12.26 10.18 9.22
N TYR A 26 12.20 9.92 7.92
CA TYR A 26 13.08 10.59 6.95
C TYR A 26 12.68 12.03 6.67
N ARG A 27 11.44 12.41 6.93
CA ARG A 27 10.90 13.77 6.72
C ARG A 27 11.16 14.31 5.32
N LYS A 28 10.96 13.47 4.31
CA LYS A 28 11.17 13.79 2.90
C LYS A 28 9.98 13.34 2.07
N PRO A 29 9.74 13.98 0.91
CA PRO A 29 8.75 13.46 -0.04
C PRO A 29 9.09 12.02 -0.40
N VAL A 30 8.06 11.16 -0.42
CA VAL A 30 8.23 9.72 -0.57
C VAL A 30 7.36 9.20 -1.71
N LYS A 31 7.98 8.38 -2.57
CA LYS A 31 7.26 7.47 -3.45
C LYS A 31 7.27 6.09 -2.79
N PHE A 32 6.09 5.58 -2.43
CA PHE A 32 6.00 4.21 -1.96
C PHE A 32 5.93 3.24 -3.14
N VAL A 33 6.72 2.19 -3.07
CA VAL A 33 6.62 1.05 -3.98
C VAL A 33 6.24 -0.16 -3.13
N ILE A 34 5.01 -0.62 -3.31
CA ILE A 34 4.45 -1.71 -2.50
C ILE A 34 4.36 -2.95 -3.38
N ASP A 35 5.24 -3.91 -3.10
CA ASP A 35 5.32 -5.15 -3.86
C ASP A 35 4.49 -6.23 -3.17
N VAL A 36 3.39 -6.63 -3.81
CA VAL A 36 2.52 -7.70 -3.31
C VAL A 36 2.61 -8.96 -4.18
N THR A 37 3.64 -9.08 -5.02
CA THR A 37 3.77 -10.21 -5.96
C THR A 37 3.95 -11.55 -5.26
N GLU A 38 4.41 -11.57 -4.02
CA GLU A 38 4.56 -12.79 -3.23
C GLU A 38 3.31 -13.18 -2.46
N CYS A 39 2.26 -12.37 -2.50
CA CYS A 39 0.98 -12.73 -1.89
C CYS A 39 0.26 -13.75 -2.75
N LYS A 40 0.02 -14.93 -2.19
CA LYS A 40 -0.72 -16.00 -2.86
C LYS A 40 -2.23 -15.88 -2.64
N ARG A 41 -2.63 -15.23 -1.55
CA ARG A 41 -4.02 -15.09 -1.12
C ARG A 41 -4.41 -13.62 -1.05
N VAL A 42 -4.67 -13.03 -2.20
CA VAL A 42 -5.20 -11.67 -2.24
C VAL A 42 -6.72 -11.76 -2.15
N SER A 43 -7.31 -11.10 -1.17
CA SER A 43 -8.75 -11.04 -0.99
C SER A 43 -9.17 -9.61 -0.64
N LEU A 44 -10.41 -9.29 -0.97
CA LEU A 44 -10.97 -7.96 -0.66
C LEU A 44 -11.00 -7.73 0.86
N GLY A 45 -11.37 -8.74 1.65
CA GLY A 45 -11.38 -8.63 3.10
C GLY A 45 -10.01 -8.29 3.68
N ARG A 46 -8.97 -8.92 3.15
CA ARG A 46 -7.60 -8.62 3.59
C ARG A 46 -7.16 -7.20 3.21
N ILE A 47 -7.51 -6.77 2.00
CA ILE A 47 -7.23 -5.39 1.57
C ILE A 47 -7.93 -4.40 2.51
N LEU A 48 -9.20 -4.62 2.81
CA LEU A 48 -9.97 -3.74 3.68
C LEU A 48 -9.48 -3.77 5.13
N SER A 49 -8.85 -4.87 5.57
CA SER A 49 -8.26 -4.94 6.90
C SER A 49 -7.12 -3.93 7.12
N MET A 50 -6.54 -3.44 6.04
CA MET A 50 -5.47 -2.44 6.10
C MET A 50 -6.01 -1.00 6.22
N LYS A 51 -7.34 -0.81 6.11
CA LYS A 51 -7.95 0.52 6.14
C LYS A 51 -7.61 1.31 7.39
N GLY A 52 -7.62 0.65 8.55
CA GLY A 52 -7.30 1.31 9.83
C GLY A 52 -5.90 1.91 9.84
N VAL A 53 -4.93 1.19 9.28
CA VAL A 53 -3.55 1.68 9.15
C VAL A 53 -3.50 2.89 8.22
N LEU A 54 -4.16 2.81 7.08
CA LEU A 54 -4.18 3.91 6.12
C LEU A 54 -4.86 5.14 6.71
N ASP A 55 -5.95 4.96 7.44
CA ASP A 55 -6.66 6.06 8.10
C ASP A 55 -5.79 6.74 9.17
N LYS A 56 -5.06 5.95 9.95
CA LYS A 56 -4.13 6.45 10.96
C LYS A 56 -3.06 7.37 10.36
N HIS A 57 -2.58 7.02 9.17
CA HIS A 57 -1.48 7.73 8.53
C HIS A 57 -1.91 8.77 7.50
N ARG A 58 -3.20 9.10 7.40
CA ARG A 58 -3.69 10.09 6.43
C ARG A 58 -2.99 11.46 6.51
N PRO A 59 -2.77 12.06 7.71
CA PRO A 59 -2.09 13.34 7.76
C PRO A 59 -0.67 13.29 7.20
N ASN A 60 0.09 12.27 7.54
CA ASN A 60 1.46 12.10 7.03
C ASN A 60 1.48 11.70 5.55
N SER A 61 0.51 10.91 5.12
CA SER A 61 0.36 10.55 3.71
C SER A 61 0.14 11.79 2.84
N ARG A 62 -0.74 12.67 3.28
CA ARG A 62 -1.02 13.94 2.59
C ARG A 62 0.22 14.82 2.53
N ARG A 63 1.01 14.83 3.61
CA ARG A 63 2.17 15.70 3.74
C ARG A 63 3.39 15.20 2.97
N TYR A 64 3.65 13.89 3.00
CA TYR A 64 4.91 13.32 2.52
C TYR A 64 4.80 12.45 1.28
N ILE A 65 3.67 11.79 1.04
CA ILE A 65 3.55 10.90 -0.12
C ILE A 65 3.33 11.71 -1.38
N ASP A 66 4.20 11.53 -2.35
CA ASP A 66 4.02 12.06 -3.70
C ASP A 66 3.02 11.19 -4.47
N HIS A 67 3.31 9.91 -4.57
CA HIS A 67 2.40 8.90 -5.12
C HIS A 67 2.85 7.52 -4.66
N SER A 68 2.02 6.53 -4.88
CA SER A 68 2.35 5.14 -4.55
C SER A 68 2.16 4.26 -5.78
N GLU A 69 3.00 3.26 -5.90
CA GLU A 69 2.90 2.22 -6.91
C GLU A 69 2.75 0.87 -6.22
N VAL A 70 1.71 0.13 -6.58
CA VAL A 70 1.50 -1.22 -6.06
C VAL A 70 1.72 -2.21 -7.19
N ILE A 71 2.67 -3.12 -7.00
CA ILE A 71 3.01 -4.15 -7.99
C ILE A 71 2.31 -5.43 -7.60
N VAL A 72 1.42 -5.91 -8.47
CA VAL A 72 0.62 -7.12 -8.23
C VAL A 72 1.02 -8.22 -9.20
N ARG A 73 0.76 -9.48 -8.82
CA ARG A 73 1.16 -10.66 -9.56
C ARG A 73 0.27 -10.94 -10.77
N SER A 74 -1.03 -10.64 -10.67
CA SER A 74 -2.01 -11.05 -11.69
C SER A 74 -3.07 -9.97 -11.92
N ARG A 75 -3.80 -10.12 -13.03
CA ARG A 75 -4.95 -9.24 -13.33
C ARG A 75 -6.05 -9.37 -12.29
N TRP A 76 -6.24 -10.55 -11.72
CA TRP A 76 -7.22 -10.77 -10.67
C TRP A 76 -6.88 -9.97 -9.42
N ALA A 77 -5.62 -10.04 -8.97
CA ALA A 77 -5.14 -9.25 -7.83
C ALA A 77 -5.28 -7.75 -8.10
N ARG A 78 -4.95 -7.30 -9.31
CA ARG A 78 -5.12 -5.91 -9.72
C ARG A 78 -6.57 -5.47 -9.61
N ARG A 79 -7.50 -6.29 -10.07
CA ARG A 79 -8.93 -6.00 -10.02
C ARG A 79 -9.43 -5.87 -8.58
N LEU A 80 -9.07 -6.83 -7.71
CA LEU A 80 -9.42 -6.79 -6.29
C LEU A 80 -8.86 -5.54 -5.60
N LEU A 81 -7.61 -5.22 -5.88
CA LEU A 81 -6.97 -4.06 -5.28
C LEU A 81 -7.62 -2.76 -5.76
N SER A 82 -7.98 -2.67 -7.04
CA SER A 82 -8.70 -1.50 -7.57
C SER A 82 -10.03 -1.29 -6.86
N ILE A 83 -10.77 -2.38 -6.61
CA ILE A 83 -12.04 -2.32 -5.88
C ILE A 83 -11.80 -1.86 -4.44
N GLY A 84 -10.82 -2.45 -3.75
CA GLY A 84 -10.49 -2.11 -2.37
C GLY A 84 -10.07 -0.66 -2.21
N LEU A 85 -9.22 -0.17 -3.10
CA LEU A 85 -8.75 1.22 -3.07
C LEU A 85 -9.87 2.20 -3.40
N GLY A 86 -10.84 1.80 -4.22
CA GLY A 86 -12.03 2.61 -4.46
C GLY A 86 -12.89 2.79 -3.20
N ILE A 87 -12.92 1.79 -2.33
CA ILE A 87 -13.64 1.83 -1.05
C ILE A 87 -12.85 2.62 -0.02
N ILE A 88 -11.54 2.36 0.10
CA ILE A 88 -10.69 2.97 1.13
C ILE A 88 -10.46 4.45 0.88
N ARG A 89 -10.28 4.86 -0.37
CA ARG A 89 -9.93 6.22 -0.78
C ARG A 89 -8.62 6.69 -0.16
N THR A 90 -7.59 6.70 -0.96
CA THR A 90 -6.26 7.15 -0.55
C THR A 90 -6.11 8.67 -0.70
N GLU A 91 -5.24 9.28 0.13
CA GLU A 91 -4.98 10.72 0.09
C GLU A 91 -4.18 11.15 -1.15
N ARG A 92 -3.34 10.27 -1.67
CA ARG A 92 -2.49 10.53 -2.83
C ARG A 92 -2.69 9.45 -3.88
N PRO A 93 -2.38 9.74 -5.15
CA PRO A 93 -2.56 8.77 -6.22
C PRO A 93 -1.87 7.45 -5.97
N VAL A 94 -2.55 6.36 -6.28
CA VAL A 94 -2.01 5.00 -6.22
C VAL A 94 -2.15 4.37 -7.60
N TYR A 95 -1.03 3.96 -8.16
CA TYR A 95 -0.98 3.29 -9.45
C TYR A 95 -0.73 1.80 -9.24
N ILE A 96 -1.46 0.98 -9.97
CA ILE A 96 -1.34 -0.48 -9.86
C ILE A 96 -0.71 -0.99 -11.15
N SER A 97 0.37 -1.76 -11.02
CA SER A 97 1.05 -2.35 -12.17
C SER A 97 1.24 -3.85 -11.98
N THR A 98 1.38 -4.56 -13.10
CA THR A 98 1.75 -5.96 -13.11
C THR A 98 3.11 -6.09 -13.76
N PRO A 99 3.98 -7.01 -13.27
CA PRO A 99 5.23 -7.30 -13.99
C PRO A 99 4.89 -7.85 -15.38
N THR A 100 5.60 -7.38 -16.36
CA THR A 100 5.47 -7.88 -17.74
C THR A 100 6.39 -9.06 -17.99
#